data_661815d0023c5da965f9c3c89c61ac8d
#
_entry.id   661815d0023c5da965f9c3c89c61ac8d
#
_cell.length_a   1.000
_cell.length_b   1.000
_cell.length_c   1.000
_cell.angle_alpha   90.00
_cell.angle_beta   90.00
_cell.angle_gamma   90.00
#
_symmetry.space_group_name_H-M   'P 1'
#
loop_
_entity.id
_entity.type
_entity.pdbx_description
1 polymer ?
#
loop_
_entity_poly.entity_id
_entity_poly.type
_entity_poly.pdbx_seq_one_letter_code
_entity_poly.pdbx_strand_id
1 'polypeptide(L)'
;CHKGKLGFEYRTEMEYTVNADGSIMVNSVIMPVSDGEIIPRVGYRMELPEGFERMRWYGRGPWENYTDRKDATPIGVYESTVSDQWVDYVKPQEMGNHEEVRWISITNADGMGFVFVAGGQMAASALHVRAQDMADPDHLQKLIHKYDIPMRKETVLCLDAHNRPLGNASCGPGPMKKYELQAAPVAFGFIMMPLERSYTQSELTRKARVQMPACMPVMAERDNNGYLQMSTGTPEATIFYSLDGNGYREYTAPFEFIDGGKVQTYAVSEKLGKSLVTTVELPIFVDHSAWKIVFSSSDSQGEEAQNAIDGDPSTHWHTRWHEPVP
;
A
#
# COMPACT_ATOMS: atom_id res chain seq x y z
N CYS A 1 0.61 16.43 7.95
CA CYS A 1 1.24 15.49 8.87
C CYS A 1 0.16 14.75 9.66
N HIS A 2 0.21 13.41 9.68
CA HIS A 2 -0.73 12.55 10.38
C HIS A 2 0.00 11.88 11.54
N LYS A 3 -0.46 12.11 12.78
CA LYS A 3 0.14 11.54 13.99
C LYS A 3 -0.74 10.43 14.56
N GLY A 4 -0.17 9.25 14.74
CA GLY A 4 -0.79 8.15 15.47
C GLY A 4 -0.64 8.28 16.98
N LYS A 5 -1.48 7.56 17.74
CA LYS A 5 -1.46 7.57 19.22
C LYS A 5 -0.13 7.08 19.83
N LEU A 6 0.64 6.29 19.10
CA LEU A 6 1.91 5.68 19.54
C LEU A 6 3.15 6.43 19.03
N GLY A 7 3.00 7.69 18.57
CA GLY A 7 4.12 8.48 18.06
C GLY A 7 4.48 8.21 16.59
N PHE A 8 3.81 7.27 15.93
CA PHE A 8 3.97 7.03 14.51
C PHE A 8 3.39 8.21 13.71
N GLU A 9 4.17 8.73 12.76
CA GLU A 9 3.81 9.95 12.03
C GLU A 9 4.10 9.77 10.53
N TYR A 10 3.15 10.22 9.69
CA TYR A 10 3.30 10.34 8.26
C TYR A 10 3.23 11.79 7.80
N ARG A 11 4.12 12.15 6.87
CA ARG A 11 3.98 13.35 6.05
C ARG A 11 3.43 12.94 4.68
N THR A 12 2.36 13.59 4.22
CA THR A 12 1.78 13.35 2.90
C THR A 12 1.79 14.65 2.11
N GLU A 13 2.32 14.60 0.91
CA GLU A 13 2.18 15.64 -0.12
C GLU A 13 1.21 15.13 -1.18
N MET A 14 0.21 15.93 -1.51
CA MET A 14 -0.83 15.57 -2.48
C MET A 14 -1.03 16.67 -3.49
N GLU A 15 -1.18 16.27 -4.75
CA GLU A 15 -1.53 17.15 -5.85
C GLU A 15 -2.83 16.66 -6.48
N TYR A 16 -3.77 17.59 -6.66
CA TYR A 16 -5.02 17.36 -7.37
C TYR A 16 -5.03 18.15 -8.67
N THR A 17 -5.19 17.47 -9.79
CA THR A 17 -5.40 18.10 -11.10
C THR A 17 -6.81 17.84 -11.56
N VAL A 18 -7.62 18.92 -11.67
CA VAL A 18 -8.99 18.85 -12.16
C VAL A 18 -9.00 19.21 -13.63
N ASN A 19 -9.50 18.30 -14.46
CA ASN A 19 -9.58 18.48 -15.92
C ASN A 19 -10.96 18.95 -16.36
N ALA A 20 -11.03 19.51 -17.57
CA ALA A 20 -12.28 20.06 -18.14
C ALA A 20 -13.36 18.99 -18.40
N ASP A 21 -13.00 17.73 -18.51
CA ASP A 21 -13.92 16.58 -18.66
C ASP A 21 -14.47 16.07 -17.32
N GLY A 22 -14.19 16.78 -16.21
CA GLY A 22 -14.60 16.42 -14.87
C GLY A 22 -13.73 15.33 -14.22
N SER A 23 -12.70 14.84 -14.89
CA SER A 23 -11.78 13.90 -14.27
C SER A 23 -10.86 14.62 -13.27
N ILE A 24 -10.50 13.91 -12.21
CA ILE A 24 -9.60 14.39 -11.16
C ILE A 24 -8.45 13.40 -11.05
N MET A 25 -7.25 13.88 -11.33
CA MET A 25 -6.04 13.13 -11.04
C MET A 25 -5.57 13.44 -9.62
N VAL A 26 -5.23 12.40 -8.90
CA VAL A 26 -4.64 12.46 -7.55
C VAL A 26 -3.26 11.85 -7.61
N ASN A 27 -2.24 12.63 -7.30
CA ASN A 27 -0.88 12.16 -7.09
C ASN A 27 -0.47 12.42 -5.64
N SER A 28 0.20 11.47 -5.02
CA SER A 28 0.69 11.63 -3.66
C SER A 28 2.04 11.01 -3.44
N VAL A 29 2.78 11.60 -2.52
CA VAL A 29 3.96 11.05 -1.89
C VAL A 29 3.70 10.96 -0.39
N ILE A 30 3.75 9.76 0.14
CA ILE A 30 3.46 9.45 1.54
C ILE A 30 4.77 9.01 2.18
N MET A 31 5.26 9.76 3.15
CA MET A 31 6.56 9.56 3.79
C MET A 31 6.37 9.30 5.28
N PRO A 32 6.82 8.15 5.80
CA PRO A 32 6.86 7.94 7.25
C PRO A 32 7.94 8.83 7.87
N VAL A 33 7.70 9.27 9.10
CA VAL A 33 8.69 10.01 9.91
C VAL A 33 9.60 9.04 10.66
N SER A 34 9.11 7.81 10.90
CA SER A 34 9.89 6.70 11.47
C SER A 34 9.76 5.46 10.60
N ASP A 35 10.88 4.81 10.33
CA ASP A 35 10.95 3.59 9.52
C ASP A 35 10.71 2.33 10.36
N GLY A 36 10.35 1.23 9.68
CA GLY A 36 10.33 -0.11 10.25
C GLY A 36 9.07 -0.51 11.01
N GLU A 37 8.11 0.40 11.20
CA GLU A 37 6.82 0.05 11.80
C GLU A 37 5.97 -0.77 10.83
N ILE A 38 5.35 -1.84 11.33
CA ILE A 38 4.39 -2.64 10.56
C ILE A 38 3.06 -1.89 10.51
N ILE A 39 2.56 -1.64 9.30
CA ILE A 39 1.34 -0.90 9.06
C ILE A 39 0.30 -1.75 8.31
N PRO A 40 -1.00 -1.53 8.52
CA PRO A 40 -2.04 -2.33 7.87
C PRO A 40 -2.24 -1.99 6.39
N ARG A 41 -2.15 -0.73 6.00
CA ARG A 41 -2.35 -0.26 4.63
C ARG A 41 -1.81 1.14 4.40
N VAL A 42 -1.53 1.44 3.12
CA VAL A 42 -1.20 2.79 2.64
C VAL A 42 -2.06 3.07 1.42
N GLY A 43 -2.94 4.07 1.51
CA GLY A 43 -3.83 4.42 0.41
C GLY A 43 -4.87 5.44 0.81
N TYR A 44 -5.95 5.48 0.04
CA TYR A 44 -7.08 6.38 0.21
C TYR A 44 -8.33 5.62 0.59
N ARG A 45 -9.08 6.16 1.52
CA ARG A 45 -10.44 5.75 1.83
C ARG A 45 -11.39 6.88 1.50
N MET A 46 -12.44 6.57 0.78
CA MET A 46 -13.53 7.48 0.47
C MET A 46 -14.89 6.81 0.69
N GLU A 47 -15.92 7.59 0.82
CA GLU A 47 -17.27 7.12 1.01
C GLU A 47 -18.16 7.65 -0.11
N LEU A 48 -18.88 6.75 -0.75
CA LEU A 48 -19.88 7.05 -1.75
C LEU A 48 -21.28 6.96 -1.11
N PRO A 49 -22.23 7.82 -1.49
CA PRO A 49 -23.58 7.80 -0.94
C PRO A 49 -24.29 6.44 -1.08
N GLU A 50 -25.41 6.28 -0.36
CA GLU A 50 -26.32 5.14 -0.49
C GLU A 50 -26.70 4.91 -1.97
N GLY A 51 -26.72 3.63 -2.38
CA GLY A 51 -27.11 3.22 -3.73
C GLY A 51 -25.96 3.05 -4.73
N PHE A 52 -24.73 3.38 -4.34
CA PHE A 52 -23.54 3.06 -5.15
C PHE A 52 -23.10 1.62 -4.89
N GLU A 53 -23.80 0.68 -5.47
CA GLU A 53 -23.77 -0.74 -5.15
C GLU A 53 -23.10 -1.60 -6.23
N ARG A 54 -23.12 -1.18 -7.50
CA ARG A 54 -22.58 -1.97 -8.60
C ARG A 54 -21.08 -1.74 -8.73
N MET A 55 -20.30 -2.83 -8.64
CA MET A 55 -18.85 -2.83 -8.71
C MET A 55 -18.36 -3.60 -9.93
N ARG A 56 -17.43 -3.03 -10.68
CA ARG A 56 -16.66 -3.71 -11.74
C ARG A 56 -15.20 -3.37 -11.59
N TRP A 57 -14.32 -4.33 -11.84
CA TRP A 57 -12.87 -4.06 -11.79
C TRP A 57 -12.10 -4.87 -12.83
N TYR A 58 -10.96 -4.34 -13.24
CA TYR A 58 -9.95 -5.06 -13.99
C TYR A 58 -8.74 -5.28 -13.08
N GLY A 59 -8.59 -6.49 -12.61
CA GLY A 59 -7.59 -6.90 -11.64
C GLY A 59 -7.69 -8.38 -11.34
N ARG A 60 -7.21 -8.80 -10.18
CA ARG A 60 -7.38 -10.18 -9.72
C ARG A 60 -8.79 -10.42 -9.18
N GLY A 61 -9.33 -11.61 -9.43
CA GLY A 61 -10.68 -12.00 -9.03
C GLY A 61 -11.03 -13.43 -9.41
N PRO A 62 -12.32 -13.84 -9.28
CA PRO A 62 -13.44 -13.05 -8.79
C PRO A 62 -13.47 -12.87 -7.26
N TRP A 63 -12.80 -13.76 -6.50
CA TRP A 63 -12.77 -13.73 -5.05
C TRP A 63 -11.76 -12.73 -4.51
N GLU A 64 -11.92 -12.36 -3.24
CA GLU A 64 -10.93 -11.56 -2.55
C GLU A 64 -9.54 -12.20 -2.60
N ASN A 65 -8.53 -11.37 -2.65
CA ASN A 65 -7.15 -11.81 -2.71
C ASN A 65 -6.22 -10.76 -2.07
N TYR A 66 -5.08 -11.23 -1.59
CA TYR A 66 -4.06 -10.44 -0.90
C TYR A 66 -2.69 -10.86 -1.40
N THR A 67 -1.67 -10.11 -1.11
CA THR A 67 -0.30 -10.36 -1.60
C THR A 67 0.21 -11.76 -1.28
N ASP A 68 -0.23 -12.39 -0.18
CA ASP A 68 0.14 -13.74 0.24
C ASP A 68 -0.81 -14.85 -0.25
N ARG A 69 -1.94 -14.50 -0.90
CA ARG A 69 -2.95 -15.46 -1.39
C ARG A 69 -3.65 -14.97 -2.65
N LYS A 70 -2.91 -14.78 -3.72
CA LYS A 70 -3.43 -14.26 -5.00
C LYS A 70 -3.26 -15.20 -6.20
N ASP A 71 -2.51 -16.28 -6.06
CA ASP A 71 -2.15 -17.14 -7.21
C ASP A 71 -3.36 -17.87 -7.81
N ALA A 72 -4.38 -18.17 -7.00
CA ALA A 72 -5.62 -18.81 -7.46
C ALA A 72 -6.62 -17.81 -8.10
N THR A 73 -6.31 -16.52 -8.14
CA THR A 73 -7.20 -15.48 -8.66
C THR A 73 -6.63 -14.88 -9.95
N PRO A 74 -7.09 -15.30 -11.13
CA PRO A 74 -6.58 -14.82 -12.40
C PRO A 74 -6.93 -13.34 -12.63
N ILE A 75 -6.13 -12.67 -13.46
CA ILE A 75 -6.42 -11.30 -13.90
C ILE A 75 -7.53 -11.34 -14.95
N GLY A 76 -8.55 -10.52 -14.75
CA GLY A 76 -9.70 -10.42 -15.63
C GLY A 76 -10.54 -9.19 -15.35
N VAL A 77 -11.61 -9.02 -16.10
CA VAL A 77 -12.64 -8.02 -15.79
C VAL A 77 -13.81 -8.74 -15.13
N TYR A 78 -14.12 -8.30 -13.92
CA TYR A 78 -15.14 -8.89 -13.06
C TYR A 78 -16.24 -7.88 -12.74
N GLU A 79 -17.40 -8.40 -12.38
CA GLU A 79 -18.56 -7.65 -11.94
C GLU A 79 -19.15 -8.29 -10.69
N SER A 80 -19.56 -7.46 -9.73
CA SER A 80 -20.16 -7.87 -8.47
C SER A 80 -20.98 -6.73 -7.88
N THR A 81 -21.52 -6.93 -6.71
CA THR A 81 -22.06 -5.87 -5.86
C THR A 81 -21.13 -5.59 -4.69
N VAL A 82 -21.25 -4.41 -4.09
CA VAL A 82 -20.52 -4.06 -2.87
C VAL A 82 -20.94 -4.98 -1.73
N SER A 83 -22.24 -5.29 -1.64
CA SER A 83 -22.77 -6.23 -0.63
C SER A 83 -22.18 -7.64 -0.76
N ASP A 84 -21.93 -8.13 -1.97
CA ASP A 84 -21.35 -9.45 -2.22
C ASP A 84 -19.84 -9.52 -1.92
N GLN A 85 -19.19 -8.39 -1.61
CA GLN A 85 -17.79 -8.38 -1.18
C GLN A 85 -17.61 -8.75 0.29
N TRP A 86 -18.73 -8.85 1.04
CA TRP A 86 -18.68 -9.31 2.40
C TRP A 86 -18.31 -10.79 2.46
N VAL A 87 -17.27 -11.11 3.25
CA VAL A 87 -16.86 -12.51 3.51
C VAL A 87 -17.21 -12.88 4.93
N ASP A 88 -17.96 -13.97 5.10
CA ASP A 88 -18.46 -14.44 6.40
C ASP A 88 -17.35 -15.11 7.23
N TYR A 89 -16.32 -14.36 7.60
CA TYR A 89 -15.35 -14.83 8.57
C TYR A 89 -15.99 -15.00 9.96
N VAL A 90 -15.65 -16.07 10.65
CA VAL A 90 -16.14 -16.35 12.03
C VAL A 90 -15.79 -15.18 12.96
N LYS A 91 -14.58 -14.63 12.83
CA LYS A 91 -14.18 -13.37 13.45
C LYS A 91 -14.08 -12.33 12.35
N PRO A 92 -14.92 -11.29 12.34
CA PRO A 92 -14.83 -10.21 11.37
C PRO A 92 -13.45 -9.59 11.36
N GLN A 93 -12.94 -9.39 10.17
CA GLN A 93 -11.59 -8.88 9.92
C GLN A 93 -11.53 -8.19 8.55
N GLU A 94 -10.36 -7.73 8.13
CA GLU A 94 -10.14 -7.21 6.77
C GLU A 94 -10.62 -8.23 5.73
N MET A 95 -11.37 -7.76 4.72
CA MET A 95 -11.98 -8.60 3.68
C MET A 95 -12.21 -7.81 2.38
N GLY A 96 -12.55 -8.53 1.31
CA GLY A 96 -13.00 -7.97 0.05
C GLY A 96 -11.92 -7.25 -0.77
N ASN A 97 -10.64 -7.45 -0.46
CA ASN A 97 -9.55 -6.85 -1.21
C ASN A 97 -9.32 -7.55 -2.57
N HIS A 98 -8.99 -6.77 -3.58
CA HIS A 98 -8.55 -7.22 -4.91
C HIS A 98 -7.18 -6.61 -5.22
N GLU A 99 -6.22 -7.46 -5.54
CA GLU A 99 -4.86 -7.08 -5.92
C GLU A 99 -4.73 -6.80 -7.41
N GLU A 100 -3.67 -6.06 -7.76
CA GLU A 100 -3.29 -5.78 -9.15
C GLU A 100 -4.45 -5.17 -9.96
N VAL A 101 -5.22 -4.30 -9.33
CA VAL A 101 -6.31 -3.59 -9.97
C VAL A 101 -5.76 -2.46 -10.84
N ARG A 102 -6.16 -2.45 -12.13
CA ARG A 102 -5.83 -1.40 -13.07
C ARG A 102 -6.91 -0.32 -13.09
N TRP A 103 -8.15 -0.73 -12.93
CA TRP A 103 -9.27 0.18 -12.71
C TRP A 103 -10.39 -0.52 -11.93
N ILE A 104 -11.13 0.27 -11.18
CA ILE A 104 -12.37 -0.13 -10.49
C ILE A 104 -13.43 0.93 -10.72
N SER A 105 -14.66 0.51 -10.97
CA SER A 105 -15.82 1.41 -11.05
C SER A 105 -16.84 1.05 -10.00
N ILE A 106 -17.44 2.09 -9.41
CA ILE A 106 -18.57 1.98 -8.49
C ILE A 106 -19.69 2.85 -9.04
N THR A 107 -20.87 2.25 -9.25
CA THR A 107 -22.02 2.94 -9.85
C THR A 107 -23.31 2.61 -9.12
N ASN A 108 -24.29 3.50 -9.26
CA ASN A 108 -25.66 3.28 -8.81
C ASN A 108 -26.47 2.43 -9.83
N ALA A 109 -27.76 2.27 -9.57
CA ALA A 109 -28.66 1.49 -10.41
C ALA A 109 -28.80 2.06 -11.85
N ASP A 110 -28.67 3.38 -12.02
CA ASP A 110 -28.72 4.06 -13.32
C ASP A 110 -27.40 4.01 -14.06
N GLY A 111 -26.34 3.45 -13.45
CA GLY A 111 -25.00 3.37 -14.02
C GLY A 111 -24.19 4.66 -13.87
N MET A 112 -24.70 5.63 -13.13
CA MET A 112 -23.96 6.84 -12.76
C MET A 112 -23.00 6.52 -11.61
N GLY A 113 -21.81 7.12 -11.63
CA GLY A 113 -20.80 6.92 -10.59
C GLY A 113 -19.42 7.33 -11.03
N PHE A 114 -18.45 6.52 -10.68
CA PHE A 114 -17.06 6.82 -10.96
C PHE A 114 -16.28 5.56 -11.40
N VAL A 115 -15.29 5.78 -12.26
CA VAL A 115 -14.22 4.82 -12.48
C VAL A 115 -12.91 5.43 -11.98
N PHE A 116 -12.18 4.63 -11.22
CA PHE A 116 -10.87 4.95 -10.67
C PHE A 116 -9.83 4.14 -11.42
N VAL A 117 -8.88 4.81 -12.03
CA VAL A 117 -7.82 4.19 -12.86
C VAL A 117 -6.49 4.38 -12.16
N ALA A 118 -5.82 3.29 -11.88
CA ALA A 118 -4.51 3.32 -11.22
C ALA A 118 -3.44 3.94 -12.12
N GLY A 119 -2.49 4.66 -11.55
CA GLY A 119 -1.28 5.13 -12.23
C GLY A 119 -0.29 4.01 -12.58
N GLY A 120 -0.58 2.80 -12.13
CA GLY A 120 0.12 1.55 -12.40
C GLY A 120 -0.78 0.39 -11.98
N GLN A 121 -0.59 -0.11 -10.79
CA GLN A 121 -1.46 -1.11 -10.14
C GLN A 121 -1.78 -0.62 -8.72
N MET A 122 -2.93 -1.03 -8.22
CA MET A 122 -3.38 -0.76 -6.86
C MET A 122 -4.08 -1.97 -6.28
N ALA A 123 -4.22 -2.04 -4.98
CA ALA A 123 -5.21 -2.86 -4.33
C ALA A 123 -6.51 -2.05 -4.16
N ALA A 124 -7.66 -2.70 -4.19
CA ALA A 124 -8.94 -2.03 -4.02
C ALA A 124 -9.94 -2.91 -3.27
N SER A 125 -10.73 -2.29 -2.39
CA SER A 125 -11.87 -2.93 -1.74
C SER A 125 -13.05 -1.97 -1.62
N ALA A 126 -14.27 -2.50 -1.71
CA ALA A 126 -15.49 -1.73 -1.52
C ALA A 126 -16.45 -2.52 -0.62
N LEU A 127 -16.83 -1.95 0.52
CA LEU A 127 -17.65 -2.60 1.55
C LEU A 127 -18.67 -1.61 2.13
N HIS A 128 -19.68 -2.13 2.83
CA HIS A 128 -20.60 -1.32 3.65
C HIS A 128 -20.16 -1.20 5.11
N VAL A 129 -18.85 -1.31 5.36
CA VAL A 129 -18.26 -1.15 6.71
C VAL A 129 -16.92 -0.44 6.60
N ARG A 130 -16.56 0.29 7.64
CA ARG A 130 -15.19 0.77 7.85
C ARG A 130 -14.42 -0.25 8.69
N ALA A 131 -13.10 -0.27 8.58
CA ALA A 131 -12.26 -1.09 9.44
C ALA A 131 -12.54 -0.84 10.95
N GLN A 132 -12.85 0.42 11.32
CA GLN A 132 -13.18 0.79 12.69
C GLN A 132 -14.50 0.20 13.18
N ASP A 133 -15.46 -0.08 12.30
CA ASP A 133 -16.74 -0.69 12.66
C ASP A 133 -16.59 -2.17 13.06
N MET A 134 -15.49 -2.80 12.59
CA MET A 134 -15.12 -4.18 12.90
C MET A 134 -14.17 -4.27 14.11
N ALA A 135 -13.75 -3.14 14.67
CA ALA A 135 -12.89 -3.09 15.84
C ALA A 135 -13.71 -2.96 17.12
N ASP A 136 -13.26 -3.62 18.20
CA ASP A 136 -13.82 -3.39 19.53
C ASP A 136 -13.55 -1.93 19.95
N PRO A 137 -14.59 -1.09 20.13
CA PRO A 137 -14.40 0.33 20.44
C PRO A 137 -13.72 0.57 21.80
N ASP A 138 -13.86 -0.38 22.72
CA ASP A 138 -13.33 -0.28 24.08
C ASP A 138 -11.95 -0.91 24.23
N HIS A 139 -11.41 -1.52 23.17
CA HIS A 139 -10.13 -2.25 23.18
C HIS A 139 -10.08 -3.40 24.24
N LEU A 140 -11.24 -3.89 24.65
CA LEU A 140 -11.37 -4.94 25.67
C LEU A 140 -11.28 -6.35 25.10
N GLN A 141 -10.85 -6.49 23.85
CA GLN A 141 -10.74 -7.78 23.14
C GLN A 141 -12.08 -8.59 23.12
N LYS A 142 -13.19 -7.89 23.17
CA LYS A 142 -14.49 -8.55 22.97
C LYS A 142 -14.57 -9.06 21.53
N LEU A 143 -15.01 -10.29 21.39
CA LEU A 143 -15.36 -10.82 20.08
C LEU A 143 -16.57 -10.03 19.56
N ILE A 144 -16.38 -9.30 18.48
CA ILE A 144 -17.47 -8.71 17.72
C ILE A 144 -17.89 -9.74 16.69
N HIS A 145 -19.17 -10.10 16.70
CA HIS A 145 -19.75 -10.99 15.70
C HIS A 145 -20.29 -10.20 14.51
N LYS A 146 -20.43 -10.85 13.36
CA LYS A 146 -20.90 -10.18 12.14
C LYS A 146 -22.24 -9.46 12.30
N TYR A 147 -23.14 -10.00 13.10
CA TYR A 147 -24.45 -9.42 13.36
C TYR A 147 -24.44 -8.25 14.36
N ASP A 148 -23.31 -8.02 15.02
CA ASP A 148 -23.10 -6.86 15.91
C ASP A 148 -22.53 -5.66 15.13
N ILE A 149 -22.06 -5.87 13.88
CA ILE A 149 -21.45 -4.85 13.06
C ILE A 149 -22.55 -4.02 12.37
N PRO A 150 -22.58 -2.71 12.58
CA PRO A 150 -23.54 -1.84 11.92
C PRO A 150 -23.19 -1.71 10.44
N MET A 151 -23.95 -2.35 9.56
CA MET A 151 -23.80 -2.14 8.13
C MET A 151 -24.20 -0.72 7.77
N ARG A 152 -23.32 -0.05 7.04
CA ARG A 152 -23.53 1.33 6.57
C ARG A 152 -24.36 1.34 5.30
N LYS A 153 -25.02 2.46 5.04
CA LYS A 153 -25.69 2.69 3.76
C LYS A 153 -24.73 3.15 2.68
N GLU A 154 -23.67 3.82 3.10
CA GLU A 154 -22.60 4.30 2.24
C GLU A 154 -21.72 3.13 1.78
N THR A 155 -21.16 3.26 0.58
CA THR A 155 -20.08 2.40 0.12
C THR A 155 -18.74 2.98 0.55
N VAL A 156 -18.00 2.23 1.35
CA VAL A 156 -16.64 2.55 1.78
C VAL A 156 -15.68 1.93 0.76
N LEU A 157 -15.09 2.79 -0.07
CA LEU A 157 -14.11 2.41 -1.08
C LEU A 157 -12.70 2.69 -0.56
N CYS A 158 -11.83 1.68 -0.62
CA CYS A 158 -10.40 1.82 -0.37
C CYS A 158 -9.64 1.61 -1.69
N LEU A 159 -8.70 2.51 -1.97
CA LEU A 159 -7.76 2.43 -3.08
C LEU A 159 -6.37 2.49 -2.46
N ASP A 160 -5.65 1.39 -2.46
CA ASP A 160 -4.41 1.25 -1.73
C ASP A 160 -3.22 1.06 -2.66
N ALA A 161 -2.13 1.75 -2.37
CA ALA A 161 -0.83 1.42 -2.93
C ALA A 161 -0.39 0.03 -2.44
N HIS A 162 -0.60 -0.20 -1.14
CA HIS A 162 -0.26 -1.47 -0.47
C HIS A 162 -1.26 -1.79 0.63
N ASN A 163 -1.59 -3.08 0.75
CA ASN A 163 -2.41 -3.64 1.80
C ASN A 163 -1.67 -4.84 2.43
N ARG A 164 -1.53 -4.84 3.76
CA ARG A 164 -0.90 -5.94 4.49
C ARG A 164 -1.87 -7.13 4.53
N PRO A 165 -1.44 -8.34 4.13
CA PRO A 165 -2.26 -9.52 4.25
C PRO A 165 -2.45 -9.93 5.70
N LEU A 166 -3.42 -10.80 5.95
CA LEU A 166 -3.78 -11.28 7.29
C LEU A 166 -3.04 -12.57 7.68
N GLY A 167 -2.51 -13.31 6.70
CA GLY A 167 -2.05 -14.66 6.94
C GLY A 167 -3.16 -15.53 7.54
N ASN A 168 -2.85 -16.28 8.59
CA ASN A 168 -3.81 -17.08 9.36
C ASN A 168 -4.10 -16.48 10.75
N ALA A 169 -3.89 -15.17 10.95
CA ALA A 169 -3.89 -14.53 12.26
C ALA A 169 -5.21 -14.65 13.05
N SER A 170 -6.32 -15.02 12.40
CA SER A 170 -7.59 -15.29 13.11
C SER A 170 -7.50 -16.46 14.09
N CYS A 171 -6.72 -17.49 13.78
CA CYS A 171 -6.50 -18.67 14.62
C CYS A 171 -5.16 -19.36 14.37
N GLY A 172 -4.17 -18.63 13.85
CA GLY A 172 -2.83 -19.14 13.53
C GLY A 172 -1.82 -18.00 13.42
N PRO A 173 -0.65 -18.25 12.82
CA PRO A 173 0.39 -17.25 12.67
C PRO A 173 -0.05 -16.12 11.75
N GLY A 174 0.51 -14.93 11.94
CA GLY A 174 0.40 -13.80 11.02
C GLY A 174 1.00 -14.11 9.65
N PRO A 175 1.02 -13.15 8.73
CA PRO A 175 1.66 -13.32 7.43
C PRO A 175 3.16 -13.56 7.58
N MET A 176 3.75 -14.27 6.62
CA MET A 176 5.20 -14.39 6.57
C MET A 176 5.85 -13.01 6.43
N LYS A 177 7.00 -12.80 7.03
CA LYS A 177 7.72 -11.50 7.06
C LYS A 177 7.88 -10.86 5.66
N LYS A 178 8.11 -11.65 4.63
CA LYS A 178 8.22 -11.16 3.24
C LYS A 178 6.94 -10.50 2.69
N TYR A 179 5.80 -10.69 3.34
CA TYR A 179 4.52 -10.09 2.98
C TYR A 179 4.09 -9.00 3.96
N GLU A 180 4.85 -8.77 5.02
CA GLU A 180 4.54 -7.68 5.95
C GLU A 180 4.77 -6.33 5.30
N LEU A 181 3.81 -5.44 5.51
CA LEU A 181 3.91 -4.07 5.03
C LEU A 181 4.63 -3.23 6.08
N GLN A 182 5.86 -2.84 5.77
CA GLN A 182 6.62 -1.91 6.58
C GLN A 182 6.36 -0.47 6.15
N ALA A 183 6.46 0.46 7.10
CA ALA A 183 6.41 1.87 6.82
C ALA A 183 7.61 2.28 5.98
N ALA A 184 7.36 2.68 4.75
CA ALA A 184 8.34 3.16 3.78
C ALA A 184 7.74 4.33 2.98
N PRO A 185 8.54 5.15 2.31
CA PRO A 185 8.04 6.14 1.36
C PRO A 185 7.24 5.47 0.24
N VAL A 186 6.06 5.99 -0.06
CA VAL A 186 5.17 5.48 -1.12
C VAL A 186 4.76 6.61 -2.05
N ALA A 187 4.97 6.43 -3.35
CA ALA A 187 4.36 7.24 -4.39
C ALA A 187 3.11 6.54 -4.93
N PHE A 188 1.96 7.18 -4.84
CA PHE A 188 0.69 6.61 -5.26
C PHE A 188 -0.19 7.64 -5.96
N GLY A 189 -0.78 7.22 -7.08
CA GLY A 189 -1.68 8.07 -7.83
C GLY A 189 -2.73 7.29 -8.61
N PHE A 190 -3.86 7.95 -8.83
CA PHE A 190 -4.97 7.45 -9.62
C PHE A 190 -5.73 8.60 -10.28
N ILE A 191 -6.54 8.26 -11.30
CA ILE A 191 -7.50 9.19 -11.91
C ILE A 191 -8.91 8.74 -11.54
N MET A 192 -9.71 9.65 -11.02
CA MET A 192 -11.14 9.49 -10.84
C MET A 192 -11.87 10.13 -12.01
N MET A 193 -12.68 9.37 -12.74
CA MET A 193 -13.49 9.88 -13.86
C MET A 193 -14.96 9.65 -13.60
N PRO A 194 -15.83 10.65 -13.83
CA PRO A 194 -17.28 10.48 -13.71
C PRO A 194 -17.82 9.55 -14.78
N LEU A 195 -18.83 8.77 -14.41
CA LEU A 195 -19.67 7.96 -15.27
C LEU A 195 -21.09 8.52 -15.23
N GLU A 196 -21.60 8.93 -16.36
CA GLU A 196 -22.87 9.65 -16.49
C GLU A 196 -24.05 8.72 -16.83
N ARG A 197 -23.76 7.48 -17.20
CA ARG A 197 -24.70 6.45 -17.61
C ARG A 197 -24.11 5.06 -17.42
N SER A 198 -24.91 4.05 -17.68
CA SER A 198 -24.38 2.68 -17.80
C SER A 198 -23.43 2.56 -19.00
N TYR A 199 -22.30 1.92 -18.77
CA TYR A 199 -21.28 1.60 -19.75
C TYR A 199 -21.18 0.08 -19.90
N THR A 200 -21.04 -0.40 -21.15
CA THR A 200 -20.63 -1.79 -21.38
C THR A 200 -19.21 -2.01 -20.89
N GLN A 201 -18.83 -3.27 -20.67
CA GLN A 201 -17.47 -3.61 -20.24
C GLN A 201 -16.40 -3.06 -21.21
N SER A 202 -16.64 -3.15 -22.52
CA SER A 202 -15.69 -2.65 -23.52
C SER A 202 -15.60 -1.12 -23.56
N GLU A 203 -16.71 -0.41 -23.39
CA GLU A 203 -16.71 1.05 -23.28
C GLU A 203 -15.95 1.50 -22.03
N LEU A 204 -16.23 0.86 -20.89
CA LEU A 204 -15.57 1.18 -19.62
C LEU A 204 -14.06 0.92 -19.68
N THR A 205 -13.66 -0.25 -20.20
CA THR A 205 -12.25 -0.58 -20.41
C THR A 205 -11.57 0.43 -21.35
N ARG A 206 -12.24 0.88 -22.39
CA ARG A 206 -11.70 1.91 -23.30
C ARG A 206 -11.58 3.26 -22.60
N LYS A 207 -12.60 3.68 -21.83
CA LYS A 207 -12.55 4.92 -21.03
C LYS A 207 -11.41 4.87 -20.00
N ALA A 208 -11.17 3.72 -19.41
CA ALA A 208 -10.11 3.52 -18.43
C ALA A 208 -8.69 3.35 -19.03
N ARG A 209 -8.55 3.28 -20.36
CA ARG A 209 -7.24 3.31 -21.03
C ARG A 209 -6.68 4.73 -21.14
N VAL A 210 -6.73 5.46 -20.07
CA VAL A 210 -6.09 6.77 -20.00
C VAL A 210 -4.64 6.60 -19.53
N GLN A 211 -3.74 7.38 -20.10
CA GLN A 211 -2.42 7.54 -19.52
C GLN A 211 -2.54 8.58 -18.42
N MET A 212 -1.86 8.35 -17.32
CA MET A 212 -1.76 9.37 -16.28
C MET A 212 -1.24 10.66 -16.91
N PRO A 213 -1.97 11.78 -16.80
CA PRO A 213 -1.59 13.03 -17.47
C PRO A 213 -0.42 13.75 -16.78
N ALA A 214 0.19 13.14 -15.77
CA ALA A 214 1.40 13.64 -15.11
C ALA A 214 2.41 12.53 -14.88
N CYS A 215 3.66 12.91 -14.86
CA CYS A 215 4.75 12.01 -14.52
C CYS A 215 4.64 11.60 -13.04
N MET A 216 4.77 10.30 -12.77
CA MET A 216 4.71 9.75 -11.42
C MET A 216 5.95 10.15 -10.61
N PRO A 217 5.79 10.42 -9.32
CA PRO A 217 6.92 10.66 -8.42
C PRO A 217 7.90 9.49 -8.39
N VAL A 218 9.11 9.76 -7.93
CA VAL A 218 10.18 8.78 -7.82
C VAL A 218 10.19 8.17 -6.43
N MET A 219 10.30 6.85 -6.38
CA MET A 219 10.66 6.09 -5.18
C MET A 219 12.17 6.00 -5.09
N ALA A 220 12.72 6.29 -3.91
CA ALA A 220 14.13 6.15 -3.62
C ALA A 220 14.29 5.28 -2.36
N GLU A 221 14.96 4.16 -2.51
CA GLU A 221 15.15 3.15 -1.46
C GLU A 221 16.61 2.74 -1.38
N ARG A 222 17.10 2.48 -0.18
CA ARG A 222 18.45 1.93 0.03
C ARG A 222 18.36 0.46 0.39
N ASP A 223 19.09 -0.37 -0.36
CA ASP A 223 19.12 -1.81 -0.10
C ASP A 223 20.00 -2.18 1.11
N ASN A 224 20.01 -3.47 1.47
CA ASN A 224 20.78 -4.01 2.58
C ASN A 224 22.32 -4.00 2.37
N ASN A 225 22.78 -3.60 1.21
CA ASN A 225 24.19 -3.44 0.89
C ASN A 225 24.63 -1.96 0.86
N GLY A 226 23.73 -1.04 1.18
CA GLY A 226 23.99 0.38 1.19
C GLY A 226 23.84 1.08 -0.16
N TYR A 227 23.29 0.41 -1.20
CA TYR A 227 23.06 1.00 -2.51
C TYR A 227 21.71 1.69 -2.59
N LEU A 228 21.72 2.95 -3.03
CA LEU A 228 20.51 3.73 -3.28
C LEU A 228 19.98 3.40 -4.67
N GLN A 229 18.72 2.93 -4.71
CA GLN A 229 17.97 2.61 -5.93
C GLN A 229 16.82 3.60 -6.10
N MET A 230 16.53 3.97 -7.35
CA MET A 230 15.45 4.89 -7.67
C MET A 230 14.60 4.34 -8.82
N SER A 231 13.30 4.48 -8.69
CA SER A 231 12.34 4.03 -9.69
C SER A 231 11.13 4.96 -9.78
N THR A 232 10.43 4.93 -10.91
CA THR A 232 9.16 5.63 -11.11
C THR A 232 8.20 4.75 -11.90
N GLY A 233 6.90 4.89 -11.63
CA GLY A 233 5.85 4.22 -12.39
C GLY A 233 5.63 4.77 -13.81
N THR A 234 6.28 5.89 -14.17
CA THR A 234 6.18 6.46 -15.52
C THR A 234 7.20 5.81 -16.45
N PRO A 235 6.79 5.05 -17.47
CA PRO A 235 7.70 4.46 -18.43
C PRO A 235 8.52 5.53 -19.16
N GLU A 236 9.78 5.22 -19.46
CA GLU A 236 10.70 6.07 -20.22
C GLU A 236 10.97 7.46 -19.61
N ALA A 237 10.61 7.67 -18.34
CA ALA A 237 10.93 8.91 -17.66
C ALA A 237 12.38 8.91 -17.17
N THR A 238 13.05 10.05 -17.34
CA THR A 238 14.38 10.30 -16.79
C THR A 238 14.26 10.72 -15.33
N ILE A 239 14.98 10.04 -14.45
CA ILE A 239 14.99 10.32 -13.02
C ILE A 239 16.15 11.26 -12.69
N PHE A 240 15.87 12.27 -11.87
CA PHE A 240 16.85 13.20 -11.33
C PHE A 240 16.87 13.15 -9.82
N TYR A 241 18.06 13.30 -9.23
CA TYR A 241 18.22 13.33 -7.79
C TYR A 241 19.21 14.38 -7.31
N SER A 242 19.04 14.82 -6.07
CA SER A 242 19.94 15.73 -5.36
C SER A 242 20.21 15.16 -3.96
N LEU A 243 21.44 15.17 -3.53
CA LEU A 243 21.89 14.81 -2.19
C LEU A 243 22.16 16.09 -1.41
N ASP A 244 21.50 16.25 -0.25
CA ASP A 244 21.67 17.39 0.68
C ASP A 244 21.56 18.77 0.02
N GLY A 245 20.81 18.88 -1.09
CA GLY A 245 20.59 20.12 -1.80
C GLY A 245 21.73 20.53 -2.77
N ASN A 246 22.71 19.67 -3.04
CA ASN A 246 23.89 19.94 -3.86
C ASN A 246 23.63 19.98 -5.39
N GLY A 247 22.40 20.30 -5.79
CA GLY A 247 21.98 20.33 -7.19
C GLY A 247 21.52 18.94 -7.70
N TYR A 248 20.68 18.98 -8.75
CA TYR A 248 20.13 17.77 -9.34
C TYR A 248 21.05 17.20 -10.42
N ARG A 249 21.14 15.87 -10.47
CA ARG A 249 21.83 15.09 -11.50
C ARG A 249 20.98 13.92 -11.93
N GLU A 250 21.22 13.42 -13.13
CA GLU A 250 20.51 12.27 -13.68
C GLU A 250 20.89 10.97 -12.95
N TYR A 251 19.89 10.15 -12.66
CA TYR A 251 20.07 8.82 -12.12
C TYR A 251 20.12 7.78 -13.24
N THR A 252 21.23 7.08 -13.35
CA THR A 252 21.47 6.09 -14.40
C THR A 252 21.61 4.66 -13.88
N ALA A 253 22.02 4.49 -12.63
CA ALA A 253 22.19 3.18 -11.99
C ALA A 253 22.23 3.33 -10.46
N PRO A 254 21.97 2.24 -9.71
CA PRO A 254 22.19 2.22 -8.27
C PRO A 254 23.61 2.60 -7.89
N PHE A 255 23.77 3.36 -6.83
CA PHE A 255 25.07 3.78 -6.32
C PHE A 255 25.13 3.67 -4.80
N GLU A 256 26.34 3.52 -4.26
CA GLU A 256 26.59 3.44 -2.84
C GLU A 256 26.24 4.77 -2.14
N PHE A 257 25.42 4.69 -1.07
CA PHE A 257 24.99 5.82 -0.24
C PHE A 257 24.99 5.45 1.23
N ILE A 258 26.19 5.41 1.82
CA ILE A 258 26.43 4.91 3.17
C ILE A 258 26.39 6.01 4.24
N ASP A 259 26.78 7.25 3.90
CA ASP A 259 26.87 8.34 4.88
C ASP A 259 25.51 8.84 5.36
N GLY A 260 24.42 8.40 4.72
CA GLY A 260 23.08 8.93 4.97
C GLY A 260 22.90 10.36 4.46
N GLY A 261 21.77 10.96 4.78
CA GLY A 261 21.48 12.32 4.36
C GLY A 261 20.13 12.46 3.66
N LYS A 262 19.86 13.65 3.15
CA LYS A 262 18.61 14.01 2.48
C LYS A 262 18.71 13.76 0.99
N VAL A 263 17.84 12.89 0.46
CA VAL A 263 17.74 12.60 -0.96
C VAL A 263 16.46 13.23 -1.49
N GLN A 264 16.58 14.11 -2.46
CA GLN A 264 15.44 14.70 -3.18
C GLN A 264 15.44 14.18 -4.62
N THR A 265 14.29 13.75 -5.11
CA THR A 265 14.16 13.16 -6.44
C THR A 265 12.97 13.71 -7.19
N TYR A 266 13.04 13.71 -8.51
CA TYR A 266 11.90 13.87 -9.40
C TYR A 266 12.15 13.14 -10.71
N ALA A 267 11.08 12.85 -11.44
CA ALA A 267 11.16 12.30 -12.80
C ALA A 267 10.69 13.32 -13.84
N VAL A 268 11.18 13.19 -15.06
CA VAL A 268 10.74 13.98 -16.22
C VAL A 268 10.41 13.04 -17.36
N SER A 269 9.21 13.15 -17.88
CA SER A 269 8.76 12.50 -19.10
C SER A 269 8.56 13.56 -20.17
N GLU A 270 9.00 13.30 -21.42
CA GLU A 270 8.77 14.21 -22.54
C GLU A 270 7.27 14.49 -22.77
N LYS A 271 6.42 13.48 -22.51
CA LYS A 271 4.96 13.58 -22.73
C LYS A 271 4.21 14.14 -21.52
N LEU A 272 4.65 13.81 -20.31
CA LEU A 272 3.89 14.03 -19.06
C LEU A 272 4.51 15.12 -18.17
N GLY A 273 5.62 15.72 -18.61
CA GLY A 273 6.30 16.79 -17.88
C GLY A 273 7.07 16.27 -16.64
N LYS A 274 7.18 17.13 -15.64
CA LYS A 274 7.93 16.88 -14.41
C LYS A 274 7.01 16.34 -13.31
N SER A 275 7.48 15.35 -12.56
CA SER A 275 6.78 14.83 -11.38
C SER A 275 6.87 15.78 -10.17
N LEU A 276 6.09 15.48 -9.13
CA LEU A 276 6.34 16.02 -7.78
C LEU A 276 7.76 15.64 -7.34
N VAL A 277 8.35 16.49 -6.48
CA VAL A 277 9.62 16.20 -5.83
C VAL A 277 9.40 15.32 -4.63
N THR A 278 9.99 14.14 -4.61
CA THR A 278 10.04 13.28 -3.42
C THR A 278 11.26 13.64 -2.58
N THR A 279 11.12 13.61 -1.27
CA THR A 279 12.23 13.79 -0.34
C THR A 279 12.24 12.63 0.65
N VAL A 280 13.36 11.94 0.75
CA VAL A 280 13.60 10.90 1.74
C VAL A 280 14.85 11.27 2.54
N GLU A 281 14.84 11.02 3.85
CA GLU A 281 15.98 11.20 4.73
C GLU A 281 16.43 9.81 5.17
N LEU A 282 17.65 9.44 4.79
CA LEU A 282 18.21 8.12 5.06
C LEU A 282 19.26 8.24 6.17
N PRO A 283 19.22 7.38 7.20
CA PRO A 283 20.24 7.36 8.24
C PRO A 283 21.58 6.88 7.69
N ILE A 284 22.64 7.05 8.44
CA ILE A 284 23.93 6.42 8.14
C ILE A 284 23.72 4.90 7.99
N PHE A 285 24.29 4.32 6.94
CA PHE A 285 24.25 2.88 6.74
C PHE A 285 25.18 2.20 7.74
N VAL A 286 24.68 1.21 8.43
CA VAL A 286 25.48 0.40 9.35
C VAL A 286 25.65 -0.97 8.70
N ASP A 287 26.89 -1.27 8.29
CA ASP A 287 27.24 -2.61 7.81
C ASP A 287 27.32 -3.59 8.99
N HIS A 288 26.40 -4.53 9.00
CA HIS A 288 26.32 -5.58 10.03
C HIS A 288 27.08 -6.85 9.64
N SER A 289 27.70 -6.92 8.46
CA SER A 289 28.34 -8.14 7.92
C SER A 289 29.50 -8.65 8.80
N ALA A 290 30.17 -7.73 9.52
CA ALA A 290 31.27 -8.05 10.43
C ALA A 290 30.83 -8.24 11.89
N TRP A 291 29.56 -8.09 12.20
CA TRP A 291 29.06 -8.20 13.56
C TRP A 291 29.15 -9.65 14.06
N LYS A 292 29.44 -9.81 15.34
CA LYS A 292 29.51 -11.10 16.02
C LYS A 292 28.77 -11.03 17.33
N ILE A 293 28.00 -12.05 17.62
CA ILE A 293 27.45 -12.22 18.95
C ILE A 293 28.60 -12.51 19.93
N VAL A 294 28.73 -11.67 20.93
CA VAL A 294 29.74 -11.82 21.97
C VAL A 294 29.22 -12.71 23.12
N PHE A 295 27.92 -12.61 23.38
CA PHE A 295 27.27 -13.37 24.45
C PHE A 295 25.77 -13.40 24.21
N SER A 296 25.15 -14.53 24.52
CA SER A 296 23.67 -14.65 24.67
C SER A 296 23.38 -15.37 25.98
N SER A 297 22.31 -15.03 26.67
CA SER A 297 21.92 -15.67 27.93
C SER A 297 21.47 -17.12 27.74
N SER A 298 20.73 -17.37 26.67
CA SER A 298 20.31 -18.68 26.19
C SER A 298 19.73 -18.55 24.75
N ASP A 299 19.71 -19.66 24.03
CA ASP A 299 19.18 -19.72 22.69
C ASP A 299 18.13 -20.85 22.59
N SER A 300 16.98 -20.56 21.99
CA SER A 300 16.04 -21.59 21.56
C SER A 300 16.56 -22.27 20.29
N GLN A 301 16.25 -23.56 20.12
CA GLN A 301 16.67 -24.31 18.95
C GLN A 301 16.06 -23.73 17.67
N GLY A 302 16.90 -23.33 16.72
CA GLY A 302 16.53 -22.67 15.47
C GLY A 302 16.30 -21.16 15.59
N GLU A 303 16.45 -20.61 16.78
CA GLU A 303 16.30 -19.18 17.10
C GLU A 303 17.54 -18.68 17.85
N GLU A 304 18.72 -19.04 17.33
CA GLU A 304 20.00 -18.72 17.93
C GLU A 304 20.31 -17.22 17.84
N ALA A 305 21.13 -16.72 18.76
CA ALA A 305 21.49 -15.30 18.83
C ALA A 305 22.10 -14.75 17.54
N GLN A 306 22.73 -15.60 16.73
CA GLN A 306 23.25 -15.21 15.42
C GLN A 306 22.16 -14.70 14.48
N ASN A 307 20.93 -15.19 14.61
CA ASN A 307 19.80 -14.76 13.81
C ASN A 307 19.44 -13.28 14.02
N ALA A 308 19.87 -12.68 15.13
CA ALA A 308 19.64 -11.25 15.37
C ALA A 308 20.50 -10.32 14.50
N ILE A 309 21.53 -10.87 13.86
CA ILE A 309 22.52 -10.09 13.08
C ILE A 309 22.85 -10.73 11.72
N ASP A 310 22.12 -11.74 11.28
CA ASP A 310 22.38 -12.44 10.01
C ASP A 310 21.85 -11.68 8.77
N GLY A 311 21.10 -10.60 9.01
CA GLY A 311 20.50 -9.79 7.94
C GLY A 311 19.28 -10.43 7.28
N ASP A 312 18.85 -11.60 7.73
CA ASP A 312 17.64 -12.27 7.23
C ASP A 312 16.41 -11.88 8.08
N PRO A 313 15.48 -11.08 7.55
CA PRO A 313 14.28 -10.68 8.30
C PRO A 313 13.33 -11.84 8.59
N SER A 314 13.58 -13.04 8.04
CA SER A 314 12.79 -14.24 8.32
C SER A 314 13.27 -15.01 9.55
N THR A 315 14.44 -14.71 10.06
CA THR A 315 15.01 -15.29 11.28
C THR A 315 14.84 -14.35 12.47
N HIS A 316 14.95 -14.88 13.65
CA HIS A 316 14.93 -14.10 14.88
C HIS A 316 15.66 -14.85 15.99
N TRP A 317 16.09 -14.12 17.01
CA TRP A 317 16.64 -14.70 18.22
C TRP A 317 15.57 -14.77 19.30
N HIS A 318 15.58 -15.89 20.05
CA HIS A 318 14.75 -16.07 21.24
C HIS A 318 15.47 -16.85 22.33
N THR A 319 15.29 -16.42 23.58
CA THR A 319 15.78 -17.18 24.76
C THR A 319 14.91 -18.43 24.96
N ARG A 320 15.41 -19.42 25.70
CA ARG A 320 14.63 -20.62 26.03
C ARG A 320 13.42 -20.29 26.88
N TRP A 321 12.26 -20.86 26.50
CA TRP A 321 10.97 -20.55 27.11
C TRP A 321 10.79 -20.96 28.57
N HIS A 322 11.65 -21.85 29.13
CA HIS A 322 11.45 -22.48 30.44
C HIS A 322 12.67 -22.36 31.36
N GLU A 323 13.63 -21.57 31.01
CA GLU A 323 14.76 -21.28 31.93
C GLU A 323 14.52 -19.95 32.64
N PRO A 324 14.73 -19.91 34.00
CA PRO A 324 14.68 -18.64 34.70
C PRO A 324 15.74 -17.70 34.10
N VAL A 325 15.31 -16.48 33.75
CA VAL A 325 16.25 -15.43 33.35
C VAL A 325 17.19 -15.16 34.54
N PRO A 326 18.51 -15.17 34.36
CA PRO A 326 19.43 -14.90 35.42
C PRO A 326 19.33 -13.47 35.95
#